data_c9b97081c30f86f2daf042c32b6c51a2
#
_entry.id   c9b97081c30f86f2daf042c32b6c51a2
#
_cell.length_a   1.000
_cell.length_b   1.000
_cell.length_c   1.000
_cell.angle_alpha   90.00
_cell.angle_beta   90.00
_cell.angle_gamma   90.00
#
_symmetry.space_group_name_H-M   'P 1'
#
loop_
_entity.id
_entity.type
_entity.pdbx_description
1 polymer ?
#
loop_
_entity_poly.entity_id
_entity_poly.type
_entity_poly.pdbx_seq_one_letter_code
_entity_poly.pdbx_strand_id
1 'polypeptide(L)'
;MAIRLYRAYSPGTRSRSSLFFDEITTNRPQKALTFGKKACSGRNNRGVITLGNRGGGHKRKYRIISFNRKESNSEVDVVTARVISIEYDPNRNVRIALLCYENGTKKYILCPRSLKVGMTVSSGSNAPIEIGSAMPLSSMPLGSIVHNVELTLGKPADLIRCFF
;
A
#
# COMPACT_ATOMS: atom_id res chain seq x y z
N MET A 1 11.64 -7.06 -9.91
CA MET A 1 12.25 -5.83 -9.33
C MET A 1 13.72 -5.79 -9.69
N ALA A 2 14.21 -4.68 -10.26
CA ALA A 2 15.63 -4.51 -10.56
C ALA A 2 16.38 -4.07 -9.30
N ILE A 3 17.62 -4.58 -9.12
CA ILE A 3 18.48 -4.27 -7.98
C ILE A 3 19.62 -3.41 -8.48
N ARG A 4 19.84 -2.28 -7.81
CA ARG A 4 21.00 -1.41 -8.01
C ARG A 4 22.12 -1.85 -7.08
N LEU A 5 23.27 -2.23 -7.63
CA LEU A 5 24.51 -2.46 -6.91
C LEU A 5 25.33 -1.17 -6.88
N TYR A 6 25.96 -0.89 -5.74
CA TYR A 6 26.84 0.28 -5.59
C TYR A 6 28.30 -0.13 -5.84
N ARG A 7 29.10 0.82 -6.34
CA ARG A 7 30.54 0.61 -6.49
C ARG A 7 31.22 0.53 -5.12
N ALA A 8 32.21 -0.33 -5.02
CA ALA A 8 32.94 -0.63 -3.77
C ALA A 8 34.00 0.43 -3.44
N TYR A 9 33.61 1.67 -3.25
CA TYR A 9 34.57 2.75 -2.89
C TYR A 9 34.90 2.79 -1.40
N SER A 10 34.04 2.31 -0.54
CA SER A 10 34.22 2.32 0.90
C SER A 10 33.68 1.02 1.52
N PRO A 11 34.06 0.67 2.76
CA PRO A 11 33.50 -0.49 3.44
C PRO A 11 31.97 -0.52 3.47
N GLY A 12 31.31 0.64 3.64
CA GLY A 12 29.86 0.75 3.68
C GLY A 12 29.17 0.59 2.33
N THR A 13 29.87 0.84 1.21
CA THR A 13 29.31 0.72 -0.15
C THR A 13 29.63 -0.62 -0.82
N ARG A 14 30.63 -1.37 -0.30
CA ARG A 14 31.11 -2.64 -0.89
C ARG A 14 30.02 -3.68 -1.07
N SER A 15 29.15 -3.85 -0.07
CA SER A 15 28.07 -4.83 -0.10
C SER A 15 26.67 -4.18 -0.14
N ARG A 16 26.62 -2.89 -0.47
CA ARG A 16 25.37 -2.15 -0.49
C ARG A 16 24.60 -2.45 -1.78
N SER A 17 23.36 -2.86 -1.64
CA SER A 17 22.38 -2.94 -2.72
C SER A 17 21.13 -2.15 -2.36
N SER A 18 20.41 -1.68 -3.35
CA SER A 18 19.12 -1.03 -3.19
C SER A 18 18.16 -1.45 -4.30
N LEU A 19 16.88 -1.35 -4.05
CA LEU A 19 15.87 -1.56 -5.07
C LEU A 19 15.86 -0.39 -6.07
N PHE A 20 15.66 -0.69 -7.34
CA PHE A 20 15.28 0.31 -8.33
C PHE A 20 13.83 0.74 -8.10
N PHE A 21 13.56 2.03 -8.27
CA PHE A 21 12.25 2.63 -8.05
C PHE A 21 11.59 3.07 -9.38
N ASP A 22 11.85 2.34 -10.45
CA ASP A 22 11.35 2.68 -11.80
C ASP A 22 9.81 2.68 -11.89
N GLU A 23 9.16 1.90 -11.02
CA GLU A 23 7.69 1.81 -10.95
C GLU A 23 7.05 3.01 -10.24
N ILE A 24 7.84 3.82 -9.52
CA ILE A 24 7.33 4.94 -8.73
C ILE A 24 7.19 6.16 -9.63
N THR A 25 5.97 6.68 -9.73
CA THR A 25 5.67 7.85 -10.56
C THR A 25 5.83 9.16 -9.81
N THR A 26 5.54 9.16 -8.49
CA THR A 26 5.60 10.37 -7.66
C THR A 26 6.25 10.11 -6.31
N ASN A 27 7.10 11.06 -5.89
CA ASN A 27 7.74 11.02 -4.56
C ASN A 27 6.94 11.78 -3.49
N ARG A 28 5.92 12.54 -3.88
CA ARG A 28 5.12 13.37 -2.97
C ARG A 28 3.79 12.70 -2.68
N PRO A 29 3.51 12.29 -1.44
CA PRO A 29 2.24 11.67 -1.10
C PRO A 29 1.12 12.73 -1.04
N GLN A 30 -0.11 12.27 -1.24
CA GLN A 30 -1.32 13.10 -1.11
C GLN A 30 -1.46 13.55 0.35
N LYS A 31 -1.43 14.88 0.59
CA LYS A 31 -1.43 15.45 1.94
C LYS A 31 -2.66 15.04 2.76
N ALA A 32 -3.84 15.04 2.15
CA ALA A 32 -5.09 14.69 2.82
C ALA A 32 -5.14 13.24 3.33
N LEU A 33 -4.38 12.33 2.70
CA LEU A 33 -4.33 10.89 3.04
C LEU A 33 -3.10 10.51 3.87
N THR A 34 -2.39 11.50 4.44
CA THR A 34 -1.17 11.25 5.21
C THR A 34 -1.19 11.97 6.54
N PHE A 35 -0.71 11.30 7.58
CA PHE A 35 -0.50 11.91 8.88
C PHE A 35 0.88 11.58 9.46
N GLY A 36 1.34 12.40 10.39
CA GLY A 36 2.61 12.18 11.08
C GLY A 36 2.51 11.05 12.09
N LYS A 37 3.38 10.06 12.01
CA LYS A 37 3.47 9.00 13.01
C LYS A 37 4.44 9.41 14.11
N LYS A 38 3.98 9.39 15.37
CA LYS A 38 4.87 9.55 16.53
C LYS A 38 5.78 8.32 16.65
N ALA A 39 7.08 8.55 16.72
CA ALA A 39 8.04 7.50 17.03
C ALA A 39 8.02 7.23 18.55
N CYS A 40 7.88 5.99 18.95
CA CYS A 40 7.99 5.58 20.34
C CYS A 40 9.49 5.42 20.67
N SER A 41 9.99 6.17 21.65
CA SER A 41 11.42 6.19 22.03
C SER A 41 11.76 5.28 23.20
N GLY A 42 10.80 4.49 23.69
CA GLY A 42 11.01 3.59 24.84
C GLY A 42 11.22 4.32 26.16
N ARG A 43 10.79 5.58 26.27
CA ARG A 43 10.88 6.39 27.48
C ARG A 43 9.51 6.66 28.06
N ASN A 44 9.43 6.76 29.39
CA ASN A 44 8.23 7.17 30.11
C ASN A 44 8.08 8.70 30.13
N ASN A 45 7.06 9.20 30.84
CA ASN A 45 6.80 10.64 31.02
C ASN A 45 7.93 11.38 31.78
N ARG A 46 8.75 10.67 32.59
CA ARG A 46 9.89 11.19 33.31
C ARG A 46 11.18 11.17 32.47
N GLY A 47 11.15 10.69 31.24
CA GLY A 47 12.31 10.56 30.36
C GLY A 47 13.21 9.33 30.65
N VAL A 48 12.85 8.49 31.61
CA VAL A 48 13.59 7.28 31.96
C VAL A 48 13.31 6.20 30.90
N ILE A 49 14.37 5.47 30.51
CA ILE A 49 14.25 4.36 29.56
C ILE A 49 13.54 3.20 30.26
N THR A 50 12.32 2.89 29.82
CA THR A 50 11.52 1.76 30.31
C THR A 50 11.56 0.56 29.37
N LEU A 51 11.91 0.77 28.10
CA LEU A 51 12.02 -0.28 27.10
C LEU A 51 13.30 -0.06 26.28
N GLY A 52 14.26 -0.97 26.42
CA GLY A 52 15.50 -0.95 25.67
C GLY A 52 15.30 -1.18 24.16
N ASN A 53 16.28 -0.79 23.37
CA ASN A 53 16.34 -1.01 21.91
C ASN A 53 15.16 -0.38 21.10
N ARG A 54 14.48 0.61 21.66
CA ARG A 54 13.47 1.40 20.96
C ARG A 54 13.91 2.86 20.82
N GLY A 55 13.83 3.36 19.59
CA GLY A 55 14.16 4.77 19.25
C GLY A 55 15.16 4.86 18.10
N GLY A 56 15.57 6.08 17.78
CA GLY A 56 16.57 6.35 16.73
C GLY A 56 16.09 6.12 15.28
N GLY A 57 14.88 5.69 15.07
CA GLY A 57 14.34 5.52 13.73
C GLY A 57 14.05 6.86 13.03
N HIS A 58 14.18 6.88 11.70
CA HIS A 58 13.82 8.04 10.88
C HIS A 58 12.31 8.34 10.99
N LYS A 59 11.93 9.62 11.07
CA LYS A 59 10.52 10.04 11.12
C LYS A 59 9.79 9.61 9.86
N ARG A 60 8.68 8.88 10.01
CA ARG A 60 7.88 8.35 8.90
C ARG A 60 6.49 8.99 8.91
N LYS A 61 5.99 9.32 7.70
CA LYS A 61 4.58 9.66 7.50
C LYS A 61 3.80 8.36 7.28
N TYR A 62 2.65 8.25 7.89
CA TYR A 62 1.73 7.14 7.66
C TYR A 62 0.76 7.48 6.54
N ARG A 63 0.46 6.53 5.65
CA ARG A 63 -0.54 6.65 4.59
C ARG A 63 -1.78 5.87 5.01
N ILE A 64 -2.94 6.50 4.85
CA ILE A 64 -4.22 5.87 5.12
C ILE A 64 -4.54 5.00 3.92
N ILE A 65 -4.52 3.67 4.12
CA ILE A 65 -4.88 2.69 3.10
C ILE A 65 -6.36 2.35 3.25
N SER A 66 -7.08 2.38 2.16
CA SER A 66 -8.46 1.92 2.10
C SER A 66 -8.48 0.42 1.85
N PHE A 67 -8.83 -0.36 2.87
CA PHE A 67 -9.07 -1.79 2.72
C PHE A 67 -10.48 -2.05 2.22
N ASN A 68 -11.45 -1.32 2.73
CA ASN A 68 -12.83 -1.38 2.25
C ASN A 68 -12.99 -0.47 1.03
N ARG A 69 -13.25 -1.07 -0.14
CA ARG A 69 -13.44 -0.35 -1.40
C ARG A 69 -14.90 -0.03 -1.71
N LYS A 70 -15.85 -0.75 -1.09
CA LYS A 70 -17.26 -0.41 -1.21
C LYS A 70 -17.53 0.94 -0.55
N GLU A 71 -18.15 1.84 -1.25
CA GLU A 71 -18.77 2.99 -0.63
C GLU A 71 -20.08 2.53 -0.01
N SER A 72 -20.23 2.78 1.29
CA SER A 72 -21.38 2.34 2.08
C SER A 72 -22.74 2.87 1.58
N ASN A 73 -22.74 3.79 0.63
CA ASN A 73 -23.93 4.49 0.14
C ASN A 73 -24.17 4.32 -1.37
N SER A 74 -23.41 3.48 -2.08
CA SER A 74 -23.67 3.27 -3.50
C SER A 74 -24.56 2.04 -3.69
N GLU A 75 -25.74 2.24 -4.23
CA GLU A 75 -26.63 1.19 -4.76
C GLU A 75 -26.01 0.47 -5.97
N VAL A 76 -24.85 0.96 -6.43
CA VAL A 76 -24.14 0.44 -7.60
C VAL A 76 -23.36 -0.80 -7.23
N ASP A 77 -23.64 -1.92 -7.86
CA ASP A 77 -22.97 -3.21 -7.63
C ASP A 77 -21.48 -3.20 -7.92
N VAL A 78 -21.01 -2.34 -8.83
CA VAL A 78 -19.60 -2.24 -9.23
C VAL A 78 -19.15 -0.78 -9.18
N VAL A 79 -18.15 -0.51 -8.35
CA VAL A 79 -17.52 0.81 -8.24
C VAL A 79 -16.20 0.79 -9.01
N THR A 80 -16.02 1.74 -9.92
CA THR A 80 -14.80 1.90 -10.73
C THR A 80 -13.92 3.05 -10.24
N ALA A 81 -12.62 2.88 -10.34
CA ALA A 81 -11.64 3.90 -10.01
C ALA A 81 -10.43 3.81 -10.96
N ARG A 82 -9.82 4.95 -11.28
CA ARG A 82 -8.63 5.03 -12.12
C ARG A 82 -7.37 5.20 -11.30
N VAL A 83 -6.30 4.50 -11.64
CA VAL A 83 -4.98 4.63 -11.03
C VAL A 83 -4.32 5.92 -11.52
N ILE A 84 -4.04 6.85 -10.59
CA ILE A 84 -3.35 8.12 -10.89
C ILE A 84 -1.85 7.97 -10.76
N SER A 85 -1.38 7.37 -9.66
CA SER A 85 0.05 7.26 -9.34
C SER A 85 0.35 6.01 -8.56
N ILE A 86 1.60 5.57 -8.66
CA ILE A 86 2.18 4.52 -7.82
C ILE A 86 3.24 5.18 -6.95
N GLU A 87 3.17 4.96 -5.63
CA GLU A 87 3.98 5.65 -4.64
C GLU A 87 4.69 4.69 -3.69
N TYR A 88 5.76 5.18 -3.08
CA TYR A 88 6.49 4.47 -2.03
C TYR A 88 5.86 4.72 -0.66
N ASP A 89 5.66 3.65 0.12
CA ASP A 89 5.28 3.76 1.53
C ASP A 89 6.42 3.25 2.44
N PRO A 90 6.97 4.08 3.35
CA PRO A 90 8.03 3.66 4.26
C PRO A 90 7.55 2.73 5.39
N ASN A 91 6.25 2.50 5.53
CA ASN A 91 5.68 1.68 6.59
C ASN A 91 5.41 0.25 6.17
N ARG A 92 5.55 -0.05 4.88
CA ARG A 92 5.28 -1.38 4.31
C ARG A 92 6.22 -1.71 3.15
N ASN A 93 6.36 -2.98 2.85
CA ASN A 93 7.24 -3.43 1.77
C ASN A 93 6.62 -3.27 0.38
N VAL A 94 5.29 -3.19 0.31
CA VAL A 94 4.53 -3.08 -0.93
C VAL A 94 4.38 -1.62 -1.35
N ARG A 95 4.38 -1.36 -2.66
CA ARG A 95 3.99 -0.06 -3.23
C ARG A 95 2.51 0.20 -2.98
N ILE A 96 2.13 1.45 -2.98
CA ILE A 96 0.74 1.88 -2.89
C ILE A 96 0.33 2.58 -4.18
N ALA A 97 -0.92 2.38 -4.58
CA ALA A 97 -1.51 3.06 -5.73
C ALA A 97 -2.55 4.07 -5.26
N LEU A 98 -2.49 5.28 -5.81
CA LEU A 98 -3.50 6.30 -5.59
C LEU A 98 -4.60 6.14 -6.63
N LEU A 99 -5.80 5.84 -6.16
CA LEU A 99 -7.01 5.75 -6.97
C LEU A 99 -7.79 7.06 -6.97
N CYS A 100 -8.41 7.38 -8.10
CA CYS A 100 -9.41 8.43 -8.22
C CYS A 100 -10.73 7.79 -8.65
N TYR A 101 -11.74 8.01 -7.87
CA TYR A 101 -13.12 7.60 -8.17
C TYR A 101 -13.82 8.67 -9.02
N GLU A 102 -14.91 8.32 -9.66
CA GLU A 102 -15.70 9.23 -10.50
C GLU A 102 -16.24 10.44 -9.74
N ASN A 103 -16.56 10.26 -8.46
CA ASN A 103 -16.97 11.35 -7.56
C ASN A 103 -15.81 12.28 -7.12
N GLY A 104 -14.60 12.11 -7.67
CA GLY A 104 -13.42 12.89 -7.35
C GLY A 104 -12.72 12.49 -6.05
N THR A 105 -13.25 11.54 -5.28
CA THR A 105 -12.59 11.06 -4.07
C THR A 105 -11.32 10.30 -4.42
N LYS A 106 -10.28 10.46 -3.56
CA LYS A 106 -9.00 9.77 -3.73
C LYS A 106 -8.78 8.81 -2.58
N LYS A 107 -8.35 7.59 -2.87
CA LYS A 107 -8.02 6.59 -1.85
C LYS A 107 -6.73 5.86 -2.21
N TYR A 108 -5.94 5.47 -1.21
CA TYR A 108 -4.79 4.59 -1.41
C TYR A 108 -5.18 3.13 -1.28
N ILE A 109 -4.64 2.31 -2.16
CA ILE A 109 -4.72 0.85 -2.09
C ILE A 109 -3.32 0.24 -2.11
N LEU A 110 -3.20 -1.03 -1.70
CA LEU A 110 -1.99 -1.81 -1.95
C LEU A 110 -1.89 -2.07 -3.45
N CYS A 111 -0.71 -1.81 -4.02
CA CYS A 111 -0.49 -1.96 -5.46
C CYS A 111 -0.22 -3.44 -5.77
N PRO A 112 -1.12 -4.13 -6.52
CA PRO A 112 -0.84 -5.47 -6.99
C PRO A 112 0.27 -5.45 -8.06
N ARG A 113 0.93 -6.59 -8.23
CA ARG A 113 1.93 -6.76 -9.29
C ARG A 113 1.27 -6.53 -10.66
N SER A 114 1.99 -5.87 -11.53
CA SER A 114 1.55 -5.53 -12.90
C SER A 114 0.50 -4.43 -13.04
N LEU A 115 0.03 -3.82 -11.94
CA LEU A 115 -0.81 -2.63 -12.02
C LEU A 115 0.01 -1.45 -12.57
N LYS A 116 -0.54 -0.73 -13.54
CA LYS A 116 0.09 0.44 -14.16
C LYS A 116 -0.77 1.70 -13.97
N VAL A 117 -0.13 2.85 -14.06
CA VAL A 117 -0.83 4.14 -14.07
C VAL A 117 -1.76 4.23 -15.28
N GLY A 118 -2.96 4.74 -15.07
CA GLY A 118 -3.98 4.86 -16.11
C GLY A 118 -4.95 3.67 -16.19
N MET A 119 -4.62 2.52 -15.60
CA MET A 119 -5.53 1.37 -15.55
C MET A 119 -6.74 1.68 -14.66
N THR A 120 -7.87 1.08 -15.00
CA THR A 120 -9.09 1.09 -14.19
C THR A 120 -9.07 -0.10 -13.23
N VAL A 121 -9.61 0.11 -12.04
CA VAL A 121 -9.76 -0.91 -11.00
C VAL A 121 -11.19 -0.91 -10.55
N SER A 122 -11.82 -2.07 -10.56
CA SER A 122 -13.23 -2.26 -10.20
C SER A 122 -13.36 -3.00 -8.87
N SER A 123 -14.46 -2.74 -8.16
CA SER A 123 -14.77 -3.42 -6.90
C SER A 123 -16.26 -3.65 -6.79
N GLY A 124 -16.66 -4.87 -6.47
CA GLY A 124 -18.07 -5.28 -6.34
C GLY A 124 -18.25 -6.77 -6.51
N SER A 125 -19.47 -7.24 -6.32
CA SER A 125 -19.82 -8.66 -6.47
C SER A 125 -19.70 -9.13 -7.93
N ASN A 126 -20.06 -8.26 -8.87
CA ASN A 126 -20.07 -8.50 -10.31
C ASN A 126 -18.92 -7.78 -11.04
N ALA A 127 -17.83 -7.48 -10.33
CA ALA A 127 -16.67 -6.83 -10.93
C ALA A 127 -15.99 -7.74 -11.96
N PRO A 128 -15.42 -7.17 -13.05
CA PRO A 128 -14.63 -7.95 -14.00
C PRO A 128 -13.37 -8.50 -13.34
N ILE A 129 -12.94 -9.69 -13.79
CA ILE A 129 -11.75 -10.37 -13.26
C ILE A 129 -10.51 -9.78 -13.92
N GLU A 130 -10.08 -8.63 -13.40
CA GLU A 130 -8.92 -7.88 -13.88
C GLU A 130 -7.93 -7.62 -12.75
N ILE A 131 -6.72 -7.19 -13.11
CA ILE A 131 -5.66 -6.89 -12.13
C ILE A 131 -6.10 -5.76 -11.21
N GLY A 132 -6.14 -6.05 -9.92
CA GLY A 132 -6.53 -5.09 -8.89
C GLY A 132 -8.02 -5.06 -8.56
N SER A 133 -8.87 -5.82 -9.25
CA SER A 133 -10.28 -5.94 -8.90
C SER A 133 -10.46 -6.53 -7.50
N ALA A 134 -11.52 -6.10 -6.81
CA ALA A 134 -11.90 -6.62 -5.51
C ALA A 134 -13.31 -7.22 -5.58
N MET A 135 -13.40 -8.49 -5.22
CA MET A 135 -14.66 -9.24 -5.27
C MET A 135 -14.70 -10.32 -4.18
N PRO A 136 -15.86 -10.88 -3.89
CA PRO A 136 -15.97 -12.03 -2.99
C PRO A 136 -15.19 -13.23 -3.52
N LEU A 137 -14.57 -14.02 -2.63
CA LEU A 137 -13.79 -15.21 -3.03
C LEU A 137 -14.64 -16.25 -3.77
N SER A 138 -15.95 -16.30 -3.47
CA SER A 138 -16.90 -17.21 -4.14
C SER A 138 -17.05 -16.94 -5.64
N SER A 139 -16.83 -15.70 -6.08
CA SER A 139 -16.92 -15.31 -7.49
C SER A 139 -15.59 -15.39 -8.24
N MET A 140 -14.50 -15.70 -7.55
CA MET A 140 -13.18 -15.84 -8.17
C MET A 140 -12.98 -17.21 -8.80
N PRO A 141 -12.41 -17.31 -10.02
CA PRO A 141 -12.09 -18.59 -10.64
C PRO A 141 -10.94 -19.28 -9.91
N LEU A 142 -10.96 -20.61 -9.94
CA LEU A 142 -9.89 -21.43 -9.38
C LEU A 142 -8.56 -21.14 -10.09
N GLY A 143 -7.48 -21.08 -9.32
CA GLY A 143 -6.14 -20.75 -9.84
C GLY A 143 -5.82 -19.25 -9.89
N SER A 144 -6.75 -18.37 -9.54
CA SER A 144 -6.49 -16.93 -9.43
C SER A 144 -5.52 -16.63 -8.30
N ILE A 145 -4.60 -15.69 -8.55
CA ILE A 145 -3.68 -15.19 -7.54
C ILE A 145 -4.36 -14.04 -6.81
N VAL A 146 -4.60 -14.21 -5.52
CA VAL A 146 -5.30 -13.23 -4.68
C VAL A 146 -4.38 -12.64 -3.63
N HIS A 147 -4.67 -11.40 -3.20
CA HIS A 147 -3.98 -10.73 -2.11
C HIS A 147 -4.99 -9.94 -1.27
N ASN A 148 -4.58 -9.52 -0.10
CA ASN A 148 -5.37 -8.65 0.78
C ASN A 148 -6.72 -9.29 1.16
N VAL A 149 -6.68 -10.54 1.63
CA VAL A 149 -7.86 -11.33 1.95
C VAL A 149 -8.40 -10.95 3.33
N GLU A 150 -9.72 -10.72 3.41
CA GLU A 150 -10.44 -10.47 4.66
C GLU A 150 -10.79 -11.80 5.34
N LEU A 151 -10.55 -11.88 6.65
CA LEU A 151 -10.99 -13.00 7.48
C LEU A 151 -12.44 -12.84 7.95
N THR A 152 -12.85 -11.60 8.18
CA THR A 152 -14.20 -11.24 8.59
C THR A 152 -14.69 -10.15 7.66
N LEU A 153 -15.89 -10.29 7.14
CA LEU A 153 -16.49 -9.32 6.23
C LEU A 153 -16.48 -7.90 6.81
N GLY A 154 -15.97 -6.95 6.03
CA GLY A 154 -15.91 -5.54 6.40
C GLY A 154 -14.79 -5.15 7.36
N LYS A 155 -13.96 -6.09 7.84
CA LYS A 155 -12.74 -5.78 8.58
C LYS A 155 -11.55 -5.58 7.66
N PRO A 156 -10.53 -4.80 8.09
CA PRO A 156 -9.30 -4.67 7.31
C PRO A 156 -8.72 -6.04 6.99
N ALA A 157 -8.33 -6.24 5.75
CA ALA A 157 -7.72 -7.47 5.32
C ALA A 157 -6.40 -7.74 6.06
N ASP A 158 -6.27 -8.90 6.65
CA ASP A 158 -5.12 -9.27 7.47
C ASP A 158 -4.16 -10.24 6.76
N LEU A 159 -4.66 -11.01 5.79
CA LEU A 159 -3.88 -12.02 5.08
C LEU A 159 -3.30 -11.48 3.77
N ILE A 160 -2.11 -11.93 3.46
CA ILE A 160 -1.40 -11.68 2.18
C ILE A 160 -1.38 -10.19 1.82
N ARG A 161 -0.86 -9.35 2.73
CA ARG A 161 -0.69 -7.91 2.50
C ARG A 161 0.51 -7.58 1.62
N CYS A 162 1.40 -8.54 1.41
CA CYS A 162 2.61 -8.39 0.61
C CYS A 162 2.59 -9.40 -0.52
N PHE A 163 2.88 -8.94 -1.73
CA PHE A 163 3.14 -9.79 -2.88
C PHE A 163 4.60 -9.62 -3.29
N PHE A 164 5.30 -10.72 -3.40
CA PHE A 164 6.65 -10.79 -3.95
C PHE A 164 6.60 -11.01 -5.46
#